data_8530d2f15465611f2bfd8f0e0d7912d8
#
_entry.id   8530d2f15465611f2bfd8f0e0d7912d8
#
_cell.length_a   1.000
_cell.length_b   1.000
_cell.length_c   1.000
_cell.angle_alpha   90.00
_cell.angle_beta   90.00
_cell.angle_gamma   90.00
#
_symmetry.space_group_name_H-M   'P 1'
#
loop_
_entity.id
_entity.type
_entity.pdbx_description
1 polymer ?
#
loop_
_entity_poly.entity_id
_entity_poly.type
_entity_poly.pdbx_seq_one_letter_code
_entity_poly.pdbx_strand_id
1 'polypeptide(L)'
;METIKKVIEEYRLKRMTKYLCSCLGISTSGYYNYLKNEERRKKQDEQDKKDYELILKAYKHRNRKKGARQIKLLLQNKFGVNFNLKKIRRLMKKYGLKCPIRKANPYRRMMKATKEHSTCENIVNRVFKTGIPYNVLLTDI
;
A
#
# COMPACT_ATOMS: atom_id res chain seq x y z
N MET A 1 4.70 -12.72 -20.14
CA MET A 1 4.51 -12.05 -21.45
C MET A 1 5.80 -11.48 -22.01
N GLU A 2 6.56 -10.76 -21.23
CA GLU A 2 7.88 -10.25 -21.65
C GLU A 2 8.86 -11.36 -22.02
N THR A 3 8.85 -12.46 -21.29
CA THR A 3 9.64 -13.67 -21.58
C THR A 3 9.34 -14.24 -22.96
N ILE A 4 8.05 -14.31 -23.35
CA ILE A 4 7.65 -14.78 -24.69
C ILE A 4 8.22 -13.86 -25.77
N LYS A 5 8.15 -12.54 -25.57
CA LYS A 5 8.70 -11.56 -26.51
C LYS A 5 10.20 -11.76 -26.69
N LYS A 6 10.96 -11.86 -25.58
CA LYS A 6 12.39 -12.11 -25.60
C LYS A 6 12.79 -13.39 -26.34
N VAL A 7 12.09 -14.49 -26.04
CA VAL A 7 12.37 -15.79 -26.70
C VAL A 7 12.08 -15.72 -28.20
N ILE A 8 10.97 -15.10 -28.60
CA ILE A 8 10.64 -14.93 -30.04
C ILE A 8 11.68 -14.08 -30.75
N GLU A 9 12.15 -12.99 -30.14
CA GLU A 9 13.17 -12.10 -30.71
C GLU A 9 14.54 -12.78 -30.76
N GLU A 10 14.97 -13.43 -29.68
CA GLU A 10 16.28 -14.07 -29.54
C GLU A 10 16.46 -15.25 -30.53
N TYR A 11 15.46 -16.11 -30.60
CA TYR A 11 15.50 -17.31 -31.46
C TYR A 11 14.82 -17.11 -32.83
N ARG A 12 14.36 -15.89 -33.15
CA ARG A 12 13.68 -15.54 -34.43
C ARG A 12 12.55 -16.49 -34.79
N LEU A 13 11.77 -16.95 -33.80
CA LEU A 13 10.75 -17.94 -33.97
C LEU A 13 9.53 -17.38 -34.73
N LYS A 14 9.23 -18.00 -35.89
CA LYS A 14 8.03 -17.65 -36.66
C LYS A 14 6.88 -18.61 -36.29
N ARG A 15 5.64 -18.03 -36.08
CA ARG A 15 4.39 -18.77 -35.84
C ARG A 15 4.31 -19.60 -34.53
N MET A 16 5.29 -19.48 -33.63
CA MET A 16 5.33 -20.23 -32.36
C MET A 16 4.60 -19.54 -31.18
N THR A 17 4.03 -18.35 -31.41
CA THR A 17 3.37 -17.56 -30.35
C THR A 17 2.26 -18.31 -29.65
N LYS A 18 1.42 -19.04 -30.40
CA LYS A 18 0.31 -19.83 -29.84
C LYS A 18 0.83 -20.94 -28.92
N TYR A 19 1.84 -21.65 -29.33
CA TYR A 19 2.48 -22.71 -28.56
C TYR A 19 3.12 -22.19 -27.28
N LEU A 20 3.92 -21.13 -27.37
CA LEU A 20 4.56 -20.49 -26.22
C LEU A 20 3.53 -19.94 -25.21
N CYS A 21 2.44 -19.35 -25.71
CA CYS A 21 1.34 -18.91 -24.85
C CYS A 21 0.68 -20.08 -24.13
N SER A 22 0.45 -21.18 -24.82
CA SER A 22 -0.13 -22.40 -24.24
C SER A 22 0.77 -23.00 -23.15
N CYS A 23 2.09 -23.08 -23.40
CA CYS A 23 3.06 -23.58 -22.40
C CYS A 23 3.09 -22.76 -21.11
N LEU A 24 2.83 -21.45 -21.21
CA LEU A 24 2.82 -20.55 -20.05
C LEU A 24 1.41 -20.29 -19.48
N GLY A 25 0.37 -20.95 -19.98
CA GLY A 25 -1.01 -20.77 -19.55
C GLY A 25 -1.57 -19.35 -19.80
N ILE A 26 -1.08 -18.67 -20.85
CA ILE A 26 -1.45 -17.30 -21.20
C ILE A 26 -2.32 -17.33 -22.48
N SER A 27 -3.42 -16.54 -22.50
CA SER A 27 -4.20 -16.39 -23.71
C SER A 27 -3.43 -15.61 -24.79
N THR A 28 -3.55 -16.04 -26.06
CA THR A 28 -2.93 -15.37 -27.21
C THR A 28 -3.46 -13.94 -27.37
N SER A 29 -4.76 -13.71 -27.17
CA SER A 29 -5.35 -12.37 -27.20
C SER A 29 -4.77 -11.46 -26.11
N GLY A 30 -4.55 -11.98 -24.91
CA GLY A 30 -3.88 -11.26 -23.83
C GLY A 30 -2.45 -10.85 -24.19
N TYR A 31 -1.72 -11.74 -24.87
CA TYR A 31 -0.36 -11.45 -25.34
C TYR A 31 -0.33 -10.33 -26.39
N TYR A 32 -1.22 -10.38 -27.41
CA TYR A 32 -1.30 -9.32 -28.42
C TYR A 32 -1.77 -8.00 -27.84
N ASN A 33 -2.72 -8.00 -26.91
CA ASN A 33 -3.10 -6.78 -26.16
C ASN A 33 -1.93 -6.23 -25.34
N TYR A 34 -1.11 -7.08 -24.77
CA TYR A 34 0.10 -6.66 -24.07
C TYR A 34 1.07 -5.93 -25.00
N LEU A 35 1.33 -6.47 -26.21
CA LEU A 35 2.17 -5.83 -27.22
C LEU A 35 1.59 -4.49 -27.67
N LYS A 36 0.30 -4.46 -28.02
CA LYS A 36 -0.40 -3.23 -28.49
C LYS A 36 -0.31 -2.09 -27.47
N ASN A 37 -0.35 -2.42 -26.17
CA ASN A 37 -0.30 -1.42 -25.10
C ASN A 37 1.13 -1.10 -24.63
N GLU A 38 2.17 -1.52 -25.32
CA GLU A 38 3.57 -1.29 -24.92
C GLU A 38 3.92 0.19 -24.84
N GLU A 39 3.60 0.97 -25.88
CA GLU A 39 3.83 2.40 -25.90
C GLU A 39 3.10 3.15 -24.79
N ARG A 40 1.84 2.76 -24.54
CA ARG A 40 1.05 3.35 -23.47
C ARG A 40 1.70 3.08 -22.09
N ARG A 41 2.24 1.88 -21.86
CA ARG A 41 2.97 1.57 -20.62
C ARG A 41 4.24 2.40 -20.48
N LYS A 42 5.03 2.54 -21.56
CA LYS A 42 6.23 3.38 -21.57
C LYS A 42 5.91 4.84 -21.22
N LYS A 43 4.90 5.42 -21.86
CA LYS A 43 4.43 6.79 -21.55
C LYS A 43 3.98 6.91 -20.09
N GLN A 44 3.27 5.91 -19.58
CA GLN A 44 2.82 5.89 -18.19
C GLN A 44 4.00 5.80 -17.20
N ASP A 45 5.03 5.01 -17.54
CA ASP A 45 6.23 4.88 -16.69
C ASP A 45 7.06 6.17 -16.69
N GLU A 46 7.16 6.87 -17.81
CA GLU A 46 7.80 8.18 -17.88
C GLU A 46 7.05 9.23 -17.05
N GLN A 47 5.72 9.24 -17.13
CA GLN A 47 4.90 10.12 -16.33
C GLN A 47 5.02 9.77 -14.84
N ASP A 48 5.03 8.48 -14.50
CA ASP A 48 5.24 8.01 -13.13
C ASP A 48 6.59 8.45 -12.56
N LYS A 49 7.65 8.49 -13.37
CA LYS A 49 8.96 9.00 -12.96
C LYS A 49 8.90 10.49 -12.63
N LYS A 50 8.32 11.31 -13.50
CA LYS A 50 8.14 12.75 -13.26
C LYS A 50 7.34 13.02 -12.00
N ASP A 51 6.22 12.32 -11.84
CA ASP A 51 5.38 12.43 -10.66
C ASP A 51 6.10 11.99 -9.37
N TYR A 52 6.93 10.95 -9.48
CA TYR A 52 7.73 10.46 -8.35
C TYR A 52 8.78 11.48 -7.90
N GLU A 53 9.42 12.20 -8.80
CA GLU A 53 10.37 13.26 -8.44
C GLU A 53 9.71 14.34 -7.58
N LEU A 54 8.49 14.75 -7.91
CA LEU A 54 7.72 15.69 -7.10
C LEU A 54 7.40 15.11 -5.70
N ILE A 55 6.99 13.84 -5.66
CA ILE A 55 6.75 13.13 -4.40
C ILE A 55 8.03 13.05 -3.56
N LEU A 56 9.17 12.79 -4.18
CA LEU A 56 10.47 12.72 -3.50
C LEU A 56 10.89 14.07 -2.93
N LYS A 57 10.70 15.18 -3.66
CA LYS A 57 10.92 16.55 -3.17
C LYS A 57 10.05 16.84 -1.95
N ALA A 58 8.77 16.49 -2.00
CA ALA A 58 7.85 16.66 -0.87
C ALA A 58 8.22 15.76 0.33
N TYR A 59 8.68 14.54 0.08
CA TYR A 59 9.10 13.60 1.11
C TYR A 59 10.32 14.10 1.89
N LYS A 60 11.34 14.60 1.18
CA LYS A 60 12.60 15.11 1.76
C LYS A 60 12.46 16.51 2.38
N HIS A 61 11.36 17.20 2.14
CA HIS A 61 11.17 18.58 2.62
C HIS A 61 11.40 18.69 4.14
N ARG A 62 12.32 19.58 4.56
CA ARG A 62 12.76 19.82 5.96
C ARG A 62 13.32 18.55 6.63
N ASN A 63 14.02 17.68 5.88
CA ASN A 63 14.64 16.43 6.37
C ASN A 63 13.69 15.50 7.15
N ARG A 64 12.38 15.65 7.02
CA ARG A 64 11.38 14.81 7.70
C ARG A 64 10.81 13.80 6.72
N LYS A 65 10.98 12.53 7.02
CA LYS A 65 10.41 11.41 6.25
C LYS A 65 8.89 11.35 6.46
N LYS A 66 8.12 11.80 5.47
CA LYS A 66 6.68 12.02 5.57
C LYS A 66 5.86 10.83 5.06
N GLY A 67 4.68 10.62 5.63
CA GLY A 67 3.70 9.65 5.13
C GLY A 67 2.89 10.21 3.94
N ALA A 68 2.20 9.33 3.22
CA ALA A 68 1.45 9.67 2.01
C ALA A 68 0.43 10.82 2.18
N ARG A 69 -0.22 10.92 3.35
CA ARG A 69 -1.18 12.01 3.63
C ARG A 69 -0.47 13.37 3.75
N GLN A 70 0.67 13.41 4.43
CA GLN A 70 1.47 14.63 4.58
C GLN A 70 2.11 15.05 3.26
N ILE A 71 2.55 14.08 2.43
CA ILE A 71 3.05 14.34 1.08
C ILE A 71 1.96 14.99 0.23
N LYS A 72 0.71 14.45 0.25
CA LYS A 72 -0.41 15.04 -0.47
C LYS A 72 -0.62 16.51 -0.08
N LEU A 73 -0.67 16.81 1.22
CA LEU A 73 -0.88 18.16 1.72
C LEU A 73 0.24 19.11 1.28
N LEU A 74 1.50 18.66 1.32
CA LEU A 74 2.64 19.46 0.86
C LEU A 74 2.65 19.70 -0.66
N LEU A 75 2.29 18.70 -1.45
CA LEU A 75 2.16 18.85 -2.89
C LEU A 75 1.09 19.88 -3.25
N GLN A 76 -0.04 19.84 -2.56
CA GLN A 76 -1.12 20.78 -2.76
C GLN A 76 -0.72 22.22 -2.31
N ASN A 77 -0.18 22.38 -1.11
CA ASN A 77 0.08 23.70 -0.52
C ASN A 77 1.33 24.38 -1.09
N LYS A 78 2.39 23.64 -1.41
CA LYS A 78 3.68 24.22 -1.86
C LYS A 78 3.93 24.11 -3.34
N PHE A 79 3.48 23.03 -3.97
CA PHE A 79 3.75 22.77 -5.39
C PHE A 79 2.53 23.00 -6.27
N GLY A 80 1.36 23.34 -5.69
CA GLY A 80 0.11 23.55 -6.44
C GLY A 80 -0.41 22.31 -7.16
N VAL A 81 0.13 21.12 -6.87
CA VAL A 81 -0.18 19.86 -7.55
C VAL A 81 -1.10 19.01 -6.69
N ASN A 82 -2.27 18.68 -7.23
CA ASN A 82 -3.25 17.84 -6.52
C ASN A 82 -3.19 16.38 -6.99
N PHE A 83 -2.45 15.54 -6.26
CA PHE A 83 -2.41 14.10 -6.51
C PHE A 83 -3.40 13.35 -5.64
N ASN A 84 -4.07 12.35 -6.27
CA ASN A 84 -4.89 11.41 -5.50
C ASN A 84 -4.01 10.58 -4.55
N LEU A 85 -4.49 10.36 -3.33
CA LEU A 85 -3.79 9.57 -2.32
C LEU A 85 -3.46 8.13 -2.80
N LYS A 86 -4.33 7.54 -3.62
CA LYS A 86 -4.09 6.22 -4.25
C LYS A 86 -2.85 6.26 -5.16
N LYS A 87 -2.70 7.33 -5.98
CA LYS A 87 -1.53 7.53 -6.86
C LYS A 87 -0.25 7.67 -6.05
N ILE A 88 -0.25 8.50 -5.01
CA ILE A 88 0.91 8.68 -4.13
C ILE A 88 1.34 7.36 -3.50
N ARG A 89 0.40 6.60 -2.92
CA ARG A 89 0.70 5.29 -2.31
C ARG A 89 1.24 4.29 -3.33
N ARG A 90 0.69 4.24 -4.53
CA ARG A 90 1.15 3.39 -5.63
C ARG A 90 2.59 3.71 -6.00
N LEU A 91 2.92 4.99 -6.20
CA LEU A 91 4.26 5.42 -6.54
C LEU A 91 5.26 5.20 -5.40
N MET A 92 4.87 5.49 -4.15
CA MET A 92 5.70 5.17 -2.99
C MET A 92 6.02 3.67 -2.91
N LYS A 93 5.04 2.80 -3.19
CA LYS A 93 5.26 1.34 -3.22
C LYS A 93 6.14 0.93 -4.39
N LYS A 94 5.89 1.45 -5.60
CA LYS A 94 6.67 1.16 -6.84
C LYS A 94 8.14 1.48 -6.68
N TYR A 95 8.48 2.60 -6.03
CA TYR A 95 9.87 3.06 -5.84
C TYR A 95 10.43 2.79 -4.43
N GLY A 96 9.79 1.96 -3.63
CA GLY A 96 10.28 1.54 -2.32
C GLY A 96 10.34 2.63 -1.25
N LEU A 97 9.60 3.75 -1.43
CA LEU A 97 9.61 4.86 -0.49
C LEU A 97 8.75 4.53 0.75
N LYS A 98 9.39 4.34 1.90
CA LYS A 98 8.72 3.99 3.16
C LYS A 98 8.81 5.13 4.18
N CYS A 99 7.72 5.35 4.92
CA CYS A 99 7.73 6.27 6.06
C CYS A 99 8.14 5.50 7.32
N PRO A 100 9.29 5.79 7.96
CA PRO A 100 9.79 5.05 9.11
C PRO A 100 9.13 5.45 10.44
N ILE A 101 8.28 6.48 10.45
CA ILE A 101 7.77 7.10 11.69
C ILE A 101 6.75 6.20 12.42
N ARG A 102 6.11 5.25 11.74
CA ARG A 102 5.19 4.30 12.38
C ARG A 102 5.83 2.92 12.52
N LYS A 103 6.59 2.75 13.57
CA LYS A 103 6.89 1.41 14.08
C LYS A 103 5.65 0.91 14.83
N ALA A 104 5.24 -0.33 14.55
CA ALA A 104 4.21 -0.98 15.36
C ALA A 104 4.68 -1.02 16.82
N ASN A 105 3.81 -0.66 17.77
CA ASN A 105 4.16 -0.73 19.18
C ASN A 105 4.53 -2.19 19.55
N PRO A 106 5.76 -2.49 19.96
CA PRO A 106 6.19 -3.84 20.27
C PRO A 106 5.38 -4.45 21.42
N TYR A 107 4.99 -3.64 22.41
CA TYR A 107 4.17 -4.08 23.53
C TYR A 107 2.78 -4.60 23.09
N ARG A 108 2.19 -4.00 22.06
CA ARG A 108 0.89 -4.45 21.54
C ARG A 108 0.95 -5.84 20.91
N ARG A 109 2.09 -6.22 20.35
CA ARG A 109 2.34 -7.59 19.85
C ARG A 109 2.56 -8.56 21.00
N MET A 110 3.34 -8.14 22.00
CA MET A 110 3.63 -8.92 23.19
C MET A 110 2.35 -9.21 23.99
N MET A 111 1.53 -8.20 24.26
CA MET A 111 0.22 -8.34 24.91
C MET A 111 -0.73 -9.27 24.16
N LYS A 112 -0.71 -9.30 22.84
CA LYS A 112 -1.50 -10.25 22.05
C LYS A 112 -0.96 -11.67 22.09
N ALA A 113 0.36 -11.83 22.18
CA ALA A 113 1.01 -13.14 22.19
C ALA A 113 0.90 -13.82 23.56
N THR A 114 1.07 -13.06 24.64
CA THR A 114 1.10 -13.60 26.01
C THR A 114 -0.27 -13.76 26.63
N LYS A 115 -1.34 -13.14 26.06
CA LYS A 115 -2.70 -13.11 26.66
C LYS A 115 -2.69 -12.72 28.17
N GLU A 116 -1.66 -11.99 28.60
CA GLU A 116 -1.45 -11.64 30.01
C GLU A 116 -2.52 -10.73 30.60
N HIS A 117 -3.34 -10.12 29.73
CA HIS A 117 -4.52 -9.38 30.16
C HIS A 117 -5.77 -10.17 29.76
N SER A 118 -6.12 -11.16 30.58
CA SER A 118 -7.49 -11.64 30.59
C SER A 118 -8.39 -10.47 31.02
N THR A 119 -9.26 -10.04 30.14
CA THR A 119 -10.33 -9.12 30.55
C THR A 119 -11.17 -9.83 31.60
N CYS A 120 -11.17 -9.33 32.84
CA CYS A 120 -12.09 -9.85 33.88
C CYS A 120 -13.52 -9.71 33.36
N GLU A 121 -14.33 -10.69 33.66
CA GLU A 121 -15.76 -10.61 33.37
C GLU A 121 -16.36 -9.40 34.06
N ASN A 122 -17.37 -8.80 33.43
CA ASN A 122 -18.04 -7.63 33.99
C ASN A 122 -18.95 -8.06 35.12
N ILE A 123 -18.46 -8.00 36.35
CA ILE A 123 -19.19 -8.44 37.57
C ILE A 123 -20.51 -7.68 37.72
N VAL A 124 -20.54 -6.41 37.39
CA VAL A 124 -21.72 -5.54 37.57
C VAL A 124 -22.72 -5.69 36.42
N ASN A 125 -22.34 -6.30 35.26
CA ASN A 125 -23.20 -6.50 34.09
C ASN A 125 -23.99 -5.25 33.66
N ARG A 126 -23.43 -4.05 33.90
CA ARG A 126 -24.05 -2.74 33.67
C ARG A 126 -25.30 -2.46 34.48
N VAL A 127 -25.57 -3.26 35.53
CA VAL A 127 -26.71 -3.04 36.47
C VAL A 127 -26.21 -2.21 37.64
N PHE A 128 -26.26 -0.88 37.50
CA PHE A 128 -25.78 0.07 38.53
C PHE A 128 -26.83 0.37 39.61
N LYS A 129 -28.11 0.14 39.33
CA LYS A 129 -29.24 0.38 40.28
C LYS A 129 -29.71 -0.94 40.81
N THR A 130 -29.17 -1.37 41.93
CA THR A 130 -29.55 -2.64 42.60
C THR A 130 -30.65 -2.48 43.64
N GLY A 131 -31.11 -1.25 43.93
CA GLY A 131 -32.12 -0.97 44.98
C GLY A 131 -31.59 -1.06 46.40
N ILE A 132 -30.39 -1.58 46.61
CA ILE A 132 -29.73 -1.70 47.92
C ILE A 132 -28.66 -0.62 48.03
N PRO A 133 -28.69 0.27 49.03
CA PRO A 133 -27.66 1.31 49.23
C PRO A 133 -26.28 0.69 49.40
N TYR A 134 -25.25 1.30 48.79
CA TYR A 134 -23.83 0.90 48.89
C TYR A 134 -23.48 -0.48 48.29
N ASN A 135 -24.35 -1.11 47.52
CA ASN A 135 -24.07 -2.40 46.89
C ASN A 135 -23.07 -2.28 45.72
N VAL A 136 -23.05 -1.14 45.05
CA VAL A 136 -22.11 -0.82 43.97
C VAL A 136 -21.46 0.54 44.24
N LEU A 137 -20.14 0.54 44.43
CA LEU A 137 -19.33 1.74 44.60
C LEU A 137 -18.48 1.92 43.36
N LEU A 138 -18.57 3.07 42.72
CA LEU A 138 -17.73 3.45 41.58
C LEU A 138 -16.69 4.48 42.06
N THR A 139 -15.43 4.17 41.84
CA THR A 139 -14.33 5.10 42.08
C THR A 139 -13.66 5.47 40.76
N ASP A 140 -13.39 6.75 40.56
CA ASP A 140 -12.58 7.22 39.46
C ASP A 140 -11.20 7.59 40.05
N ILE A 141 -10.12 7.15 39.38
CA ILE A 141 -8.74 7.34 39.80
C ILE A 141 -8.05 8.30 38.83
#